data_43ced2417dab19e68851b6748d8aa755
#
_entry.id   43ced2417dab19e68851b6748d8aa755
#
_cell.length_a   1.000
_cell.length_b   1.000
_cell.length_c   1.000
_cell.angle_alpha   90.00
_cell.angle_beta   90.00
_cell.angle_gamma   90.00
#
_symmetry.space_group_name_H-M   'P 1'
#
loop_
_entity.id
_entity.type
_entity.pdbx_description
1 polymer ?
#
loop_
_entity_poly.entity_id
_entity_poly.type
_entity_poly.pdbx_seq_one_letter_code
_entity_poly.pdbx_strand_id
1 'polypeptide(L)'
;MAEQKKQDVNQLLKVRRDKLADLQANGRDPFQITKFDQTHHSLEVKNLYEAHEAELLKDRKELDVTGLDEEQAKEAQKKDYEERRSIMDASPIHVSIAGRMMFKRVMGKASFCNIQDLQGNIQVYVARDAIGTDSYADFKKSDIGDIFGLEGFAFRTRTGEISIHAEKMTLLSKKIGRAHV
;
A
#
# COMPACT_ATOMS: atom_id res chain seq x y z
N MET A 1 -31.84 -2.20 -19.93
CA MET A 1 -30.67 -2.63 -19.15
C MET A 1 -29.33 -2.37 -19.84
N ALA A 2 -29.13 -2.59 -21.12
CA ALA A 2 -27.87 -2.32 -21.82
C ALA A 2 -27.56 -0.83 -21.98
N GLU A 3 -28.55 0.00 -22.26
CA GLU A 3 -28.40 1.47 -22.36
C GLU A 3 -28.08 2.13 -21.02
N GLN A 4 -28.71 1.69 -19.94
CA GLN A 4 -28.43 2.18 -18.59
C GLN A 4 -26.99 1.86 -18.16
N LYS A 5 -26.51 0.62 -18.43
CA LYS A 5 -25.10 0.26 -18.20
C LYS A 5 -24.13 1.08 -19.03
N LYS A 6 -24.51 1.49 -20.26
CA LYS A 6 -23.69 2.32 -21.13
C LYS A 6 -23.60 3.76 -20.64
N GLN A 7 -24.71 4.31 -20.11
CA GLN A 7 -24.77 5.63 -19.47
C GLN A 7 -23.94 5.67 -18.18
N ASP A 8 -24.06 4.66 -17.31
CA ASP A 8 -23.32 4.56 -16.05
C ASP A 8 -21.80 4.48 -16.28
N VAL A 9 -21.38 3.72 -17.30
CA VAL A 9 -19.95 3.62 -17.67
C VAL A 9 -19.42 4.95 -18.22
N ASN A 10 -20.19 5.66 -19.04
CA ASN A 10 -19.81 6.96 -19.56
C ASN A 10 -19.68 8.02 -18.44
N GLN A 11 -20.57 7.97 -17.45
CA GLN A 11 -20.54 8.85 -16.30
C GLN A 11 -19.30 8.60 -15.42
N LEU A 12 -18.95 7.34 -15.17
CA LEU A 12 -17.73 6.97 -14.43
C LEU A 12 -16.45 7.46 -15.15
N LEU A 13 -16.38 7.28 -16.46
CA LEU A 13 -15.24 7.75 -17.27
C LEU A 13 -15.17 9.30 -17.26
N LYS A 14 -16.31 9.96 -17.31
CA LYS A 14 -16.36 11.43 -17.20
C LYS A 14 -15.77 11.89 -15.87
N VAL A 15 -16.23 11.34 -14.75
CA VAL A 15 -15.71 11.68 -13.41
C VAL A 15 -14.20 11.49 -13.32
N ARG A 16 -13.65 10.42 -13.90
CA ARG A 16 -12.20 10.17 -13.91
C ARG A 16 -11.43 11.20 -14.74
N ARG A 17 -11.99 11.61 -15.88
CA ARG A 17 -11.40 12.65 -16.73
C ARG A 17 -11.47 14.02 -16.07
N ASP A 18 -12.58 14.34 -15.39
CA ASP A 18 -12.74 15.57 -14.63
C ASP A 18 -11.70 15.66 -13.50
N LYS A 19 -11.45 14.55 -12.77
CA LYS A 19 -10.38 14.46 -11.77
C LYS A 19 -8.98 14.67 -12.37
N LEU A 20 -8.73 14.13 -13.57
CA LEU A 20 -7.45 14.38 -14.27
C LEU A 20 -7.33 15.86 -14.66
N ALA A 21 -8.37 16.46 -15.22
CA ALA A 21 -8.37 17.87 -15.59
C ALA A 21 -8.11 18.78 -14.37
N ASP A 22 -8.69 18.45 -13.21
CA ASP A 22 -8.45 19.15 -11.95
C ASP A 22 -6.98 19.04 -11.51
N LEU A 23 -6.38 17.87 -11.60
CA LEU A 23 -4.96 17.68 -11.32
C LEU A 23 -4.08 18.48 -12.26
N GLN A 24 -4.39 18.49 -13.56
CA GLN A 24 -3.66 19.26 -14.58
C GLN A 24 -3.75 20.77 -14.33
N ALA A 25 -4.95 21.27 -14.03
CA ALA A 25 -5.19 22.69 -13.74
C ALA A 25 -4.42 23.16 -12.49
N ASN A 26 -4.15 22.26 -11.54
CA ASN A 26 -3.38 22.54 -10.33
C ASN A 26 -1.88 22.23 -10.46
N GLY A 27 -1.35 22.02 -11.67
CA GLY A 27 0.07 21.72 -11.93
C GLY A 27 0.54 20.36 -11.42
N ARG A 28 -0.37 19.42 -11.21
CA ARG A 28 -0.11 18.07 -10.68
C ARG A 28 -0.45 16.97 -11.69
N ASP A 29 -0.17 17.23 -12.97
CA ASP A 29 -0.43 16.28 -14.05
C ASP A 29 0.48 15.04 -13.91
N PRO A 30 -0.10 13.85 -13.63
CA PRO A 30 0.69 12.63 -13.46
C PRO A 30 1.42 12.22 -14.76
N PHE A 31 0.93 12.62 -15.92
CA PHE A 31 1.54 12.27 -17.21
C PHE A 31 2.78 13.11 -17.55
N GLN A 32 3.10 14.14 -16.75
CA GLN A 32 4.37 14.87 -16.84
C GLN A 32 5.52 14.14 -16.09
N ILE A 33 5.19 13.14 -15.27
CA ILE A 33 6.19 12.34 -14.56
C ILE A 33 6.70 11.28 -15.54
N THR A 34 7.91 11.48 -16.06
CA THR A 34 8.52 10.61 -17.06
C THR A 34 9.41 9.52 -16.46
N LYS A 35 9.79 9.66 -15.19
CA LYS A 35 10.66 8.73 -14.49
C LYS A 35 10.23 8.54 -13.04
N PHE A 36 10.26 7.30 -12.57
CA PHE A 36 10.13 6.93 -11.18
C PHE A 36 11.21 5.90 -10.84
N ASP A 37 12.02 6.17 -9.81
CA ASP A 37 13.14 5.31 -9.44
C ASP A 37 12.64 4.17 -8.53
N GLN A 38 12.19 3.10 -9.15
CA GLN A 38 11.78 1.88 -8.48
C GLN A 38 13.02 1.06 -8.08
N THR A 39 13.08 0.61 -6.83
CA THR A 39 14.19 -0.22 -6.32
C THR A 39 13.86 -1.70 -6.30
N HIS A 40 12.61 -2.06 -6.03
CA HIS A 40 12.18 -3.45 -5.85
C HIS A 40 10.80 -3.69 -6.48
N HIS A 41 10.50 -4.95 -6.75
CA HIS A 41 9.15 -5.44 -7.04
C HIS A 41 8.50 -6.07 -5.80
N SER A 42 7.19 -6.27 -5.87
CA SER A 42 6.38 -6.77 -4.74
C SER A 42 6.87 -8.07 -4.14
N LEU A 43 7.27 -9.05 -4.96
CA LEU A 43 7.80 -10.34 -4.50
C LEU A 43 9.20 -10.19 -3.91
N GLU A 44 10.03 -9.35 -4.49
CA GLU A 44 11.38 -9.07 -3.98
C GLU A 44 11.32 -8.45 -2.57
N VAL A 45 10.39 -7.51 -2.35
CA VAL A 45 10.17 -6.93 -1.00
C VAL A 45 9.78 -8.00 0.01
N LYS A 46 8.87 -8.90 -0.35
CA LYS A 46 8.44 -9.99 0.54
C LYS A 46 9.60 -10.92 0.88
N ASN A 47 10.33 -11.37 -0.10
CA ASN A 47 11.47 -12.27 0.09
C ASN A 47 12.58 -11.61 0.91
N LEU A 48 12.88 -10.34 0.63
CA LEU A 48 13.88 -9.57 1.36
C LEU A 48 13.47 -9.39 2.82
N TYR A 49 12.21 -9.08 3.08
CA TYR A 49 11.68 -8.94 4.43
C TYR A 49 11.77 -10.27 5.21
N GLU A 50 11.35 -11.38 4.61
CA GLU A 50 11.40 -12.70 5.24
C GLU A 50 12.82 -13.12 5.59
N ALA A 51 13.78 -12.92 4.67
CA ALA A 51 15.17 -13.22 4.92
C ALA A 51 15.77 -12.35 6.04
N HIS A 52 15.47 -11.07 6.05
CA HIS A 52 15.91 -10.14 7.07
C HIS A 52 15.31 -10.43 8.44
N GLU A 53 14.00 -10.70 8.49
CA GLU A 53 13.29 -11.11 9.71
C GLU A 53 13.89 -12.43 10.28
N ALA A 54 14.13 -13.41 9.43
CA ALA A 54 14.74 -14.69 9.84
C ALA A 54 16.14 -14.49 10.44
N GLU A 55 16.96 -13.61 9.87
CA GLU A 55 18.29 -13.30 10.41
C GLU A 55 18.23 -12.57 11.74
N LEU A 56 17.40 -11.55 11.87
CA LEU A 56 17.27 -10.75 13.09
C LEU A 56 16.63 -11.52 14.24
N LEU A 57 15.77 -12.48 13.96
CA LEU A 57 15.02 -13.24 14.97
C LEU A 57 15.58 -14.65 15.19
N LYS A 58 16.71 -15.03 14.57
CA LYS A 58 17.27 -16.38 14.62
C LYS A 58 17.53 -16.93 16.03
N ASP A 59 17.94 -16.06 16.95
CA ASP A 59 18.25 -16.43 18.33
C ASP A 59 17.06 -16.24 19.27
N ARG A 60 15.92 -15.79 18.75
CA ARG A 60 14.71 -15.55 19.52
C ARG A 60 13.91 -16.85 19.67
N LYS A 61 13.48 -17.14 20.91
CA LYS A 61 12.57 -18.26 21.16
C LYS A 61 11.20 -17.97 20.58
N GLU A 62 10.60 -18.97 19.96
CA GLU A 62 9.21 -18.89 19.55
C GLU A 62 8.28 -18.70 20.75
N LEU A 63 7.20 -17.95 20.55
CA LEU A 63 6.19 -17.74 21.59
C LEU A 63 5.44 -19.05 21.84
N ASP A 64 5.56 -19.58 23.04
CA ASP A 64 4.75 -20.70 23.50
C ASP A 64 3.53 -20.18 24.28
N VAL A 65 2.35 -20.47 23.77
CA VAL A 65 1.06 -20.11 24.41
C VAL A 65 0.36 -21.32 25.03
N THR A 66 1.05 -22.46 25.11
CA THR A 66 0.50 -23.70 25.64
C THR A 66 0.17 -23.52 27.13
N GLY A 67 -1.07 -23.80 27.51
CA GLY A 67 -1.52 -23.68 28.91
C GLY A 67 -1.97 -22.28 29.35
N LEU A 68 -1.95 -21.30 28.46
CA LEU A 68 -2.52 -19.97 28.70
C LEU A 68 -4.02 -19.97 28.42
N ASP A 69 -4.78 -19.16 29.16
CA ASP A 69 -6.15 -18.85 28.78
C ASP A 69 -6.22 -17.91 27.56
N GLU A 70 -7.41 -17.69 27.02
CA GLU A 70 -7.59 -16.91 25.77
C GLU A 70 -7.14 -15.45 25.93
N GLU A 71 -7.31 -14.84 27.07
CA GLU A 71 -6.93 -13.45 27.34
C GLU A 71 -5.40 -13.32 27.49
N GLN A 72 -4.80 -14.22 28.26
CA GLN A 72 -3.35 -14.31 28.44
C GLN A 72 -2.63 -14.61 27.12
N ALA A 73 -3.19 -15.51 26.30
CA ALA A 73 -2.63 -15.83 24.98
C ALA A 73 -2.68 -14.60 24.04
N LYS A 74 -3.77 -13.85 24.02
CA LYS A 74 -3.89 -12.60 23.23
C LYS A 74 -2.90 -11.53 23.69
N GLU A 75 -2.72 -11.39 24.99
CA GLU A 75 -1.76 -10.41 25.54
C GLU A 75 -0.31 -10.81 25.21
N ALA A 76 0.02 -12.09 25.38
CA ALA A 76 1.32 -12.63 25.01
C ALA A 76 1.64 -12.45 23.53
N GLN A 77 0.69 -12.75 22.63
CA GLN A 77 0.81 -12.52 21.19
C GLN A 77 0.98 -11.04 20.84
N LYS A 78 0.25 -10.15 21.52
CA LYS A 78 0.41 -8.71 21.31
C LYS A 78 1.80 -8.24 21.69
N LYS A 79 2.30 -8.68 22.85
CA LYS A 79 3.64 -8.34 23.35
C LYS A 79 4.72 -8.89 22.40
N ASP A 80 4.60 -10.16 21.97
CA ASP A 80 5.51 -10.76 21.00
C ASP A 80 5.56 -9.98 19.69
N TYR A 81 4.41 -9.57 19.17
CA TYR A 81 4.34 -8.75 17.96
C TYR A 81 5.02 -7.39 18.15
N GLU A 82 4.80 -6.71 19.28
CA GLU A 82 5.41 -5.41 19.57
C GLU A 82 6.94 -5.52 19.71
N GLU A 83 7.44 -6.58 20.34
CA GLU A 83 8.88 -6.84 20.46
C GLU A 83 9.52 -7.17 19.10
N ARG A 84 8.91 -8.07 18.31
CA ARG A 84 9.38 -8.38 16.94
C ARG A 84 9.41 -7.13 16.07
N ARG A 85 8.35 -6.34 16.14
CA ARG A 85 8.26 -5.10 15.41
C ARG A 85 9.36 -4.12 15.82
N SER A 86 9.63 -3.97 17.11
CA SER A 86 10.70 -3.10 17.60
C SER A 86 12.07 -3.51 17.07
N ILE A 87 12.35 -4.81 16.98
CA ILE A 87 13.60 -5.34 16.41
C ILE A 87 13.69 -4.98 14.92
N MET A 88 12.62 -5.18 14.16
CA MET A 88 12.58 -4.87 12.74
C MET A 88 12.64 -3.36 12.47
N ASP A 89 11.97 -2.53 13.28
CA ASP A 89 11.97 -1.07 13.17
C ASP A 89 13.36 -0.46 13.48
N ALA A 90 14.23 -1.18 14.21
CA ALA A 90 15.63 -0.77 14.44
C ALA A 90 16.51 -0.92 13.19
N SER A 91 16.10 -1.76 12.22
CA SER A 91 16.80 -1.97 10.94
C SER A 91 15.80 -2.03 9.78
N PRO A 92 15.13 -0.91 9.45
CA PRO A 92 14.05 -0.89 8.48
C PRO A 92 14.56 -1.13 7.05
N ILE A 93 13.77 -1.88 6.28
CA ILE A 93 14.03 -2.09 4.85
C ILE A 93 13.26 -1.03 4.07
N HIS A 94 13.95 0.02 3.63
CA HIS A 94 13.39 1.04 2.77
C HIS A 94 13.31 0.56 1.33
N VAL A 95 12.16 0.78 0.71
CA VAL A 95 11.86 0.34 -0.65
C VAL A 95 11.13 1.42 -1.43
N SER A 96 11.32 1.42 -2.74
CA SER A 96 10.54 2.18 -3.71
C SER A 96 9.93 1.21 -4.70
N ILE A 97 8.61 1.17 -4.80
CA ILE A 97 7.88 0.31 -5.74
C ILE A 97 6.88 1.11 -6.55
N ALA A 98 6.52 0.59 -7.71
CA ALA A 98 5.48 1.17 -8.55
C ALA A 98 4.53 0.07 -9.03
N GLY A 99 3.24 0.40 -9.15
CA GLY A 99 2.27 -0.55 -9.64
C GLY A 99 0.85 0.00 -9.66
N ARG A 100 -0.06 -0.86 -10.10
CA ARG A 100 -1.48 -0.54 -10.22
C ARG A 100 -2.22 -0.79 -8.91
N MET A 101 -2.96 0.20 -8.46
CA MET A 101 -3.84 0.05 -7.30
C MET A 101 -5.05 -0.81 -7.67
N MET A 102 -5.13 -2.00 -7.09
CA MET A 102 -6.19 -2.98 -7.36
C MET A 102 -7.30 -2.97 -6.31
N PHE A 103 -6.98 -2.54 -5.11
CA PHE A 103 -7.90 -2.46 -3.98
C PHE A 103 -7.57 -1.24 -3.13
N LYS A 104 -8.60 -0.63 -2.52
CA LYS A 104 -8.45 0.47 -1.58
C LYS A 104 -9.51 0.41 -0.51
N ARG A 105 -9.10 0.49 0.75
CA ARG A 105 -9.97 0.59 1.92
C ARG A 105 -9.57 1.79 2.77
N VAL A 106 -10.42 2.80 2.81
CA VAL A 106 -10.21 4.02 3.60
C VAL A 106 -10.85 3.85 4.99
N MET A 107 -10.06 4.11 6.04
CA MET A 107 -10.48 4.00 7.44
C MET A 107 -10.06 5.26 8.21
N GLY A 108 -10.74 6.39 7.96
CA GLY A 108 -10.47 7.65 8.64
C GLY A 108 -9.09 8.24 8.31
N LYS A 109 -8.16 8.21 9.28
CA LYS A 109 -6.79 8.76 9.15
C LYS A 109 -5.79 7.78 8.54
N ALA A 110 -6.17 6.52 8.40
CA ALA A 110 -5.36 5.48 7.81
C ALA A 110 -6.14 4.75 6.72
N SER A 111 -5.43 4.10 5.82
CA SER A 111 -6.00 3.33 4.72
C SER A 111 -5.11 2.15 4.40
N PHE A 112 -5.69 1.15 3.78
CA PHE A 112 -4.95 0.08 3.12
C PHE A 112 -5.27 0.08 1.63
N CYS A 113 -4.28 -0.20 0.82
CA CYS A 113 -4.47 -0.51 -0.59
C CYS A 113 -3.58 -1.68 -1.00
N ASN A 114 -3.90 -2.30 -2.14
CA ASN A 114 -3.04 -3.30 -2.75
C ASN A 114 -2.50 -2.73 -4.05
N ILE A 115 -1.19 -2.80 -4.20
CA ILE A 115 -0.47 -2.44 -5.42
C ILE A 115 -0.04 -3.71 -6.12
N GLN A 116 -0.38 -3.82 -7.39
CA GLN A 116 0.00 -4.91 -8.28
C GLN A 116 1.08 -4.45 -9.24
N ASP A 117 2.16 -5.21 -9.31
CA ASP A 117 3.23 -5.05 -10.28
C ASP A 117 3.40 -6.32 -11.15
N LEU A 118 4.55 -6.47 -11.83
CA LEU A 118 4.86 -7.62 -12.67
C LEU A 118 5.06 -8.93 -11.90
N GLN A 119 5.40 -8.86 -10.61
CA GLN A 119 5.72 -10.02 -9.78
C GLN A 119 4.59 -10.42 -8.84
N GLY A 120 3.57 -9.59 -8.68
CA GLY A 120 2.42 -9.91 -7.84
C GLY A 120 1.77 -8.71 -7.18
N ASN A 121 1.27 -8.92 -5.97
CA ASN A 121 0.59 -7.90 -5.17
C ASN A 121 1.28 -7.71 -3.83
N ILE A 122 1.31 -6.47 -3.37
CA ILE A 122 1.71 -6.16 -2.01
C ILE A 122 0.72 -5.20 -1.36
N GLN A 123 0.44 -5.42 -0.08
CA GLN A 123 -0.38 -4.51 0.70
C GLN A 123 0.42 -3.28 1.08
N VAL A 124 -0.24 -2.13 1.06
CA VAL A 124 0.35 -0.84 1.46
C VAL A 124 -0.52 -0.21 2.53
N TYR A 125 0.09 0.14 3.63
CA TYR A 125 -0.50 0.94 4.69
C TYR A 125 -0.21 2.42 4.44
N VAL A 126 -1.26 3.21 4.35
CA VAL A 126 -1.19 4.65 4.04
C VAL A 126 -1.76 5.43 5.20
N ALA A 127 -0.90 6.07 5.99
CA ALA A 127 -1.30 6.92 7.10
C ALA A 127 -1.20 8.39 6.71
N ARG A 128 -2.24 9.18 7.05
CA ARG A 128 -2.28 10.61 6.79
C ARG A 128 -1.09 11.35 7.41
N ASP A 129 -0.73 10.95 8.61
CA ASP A 129 0.33 11.62 9.37
C ASP A 129 1.73 11.26 8.83
N ALA A 130 1.86 10.17 8.06
CA ALA A 130 3.11 9.78 7.39
C ALA A 130 3.29 10.45 6.02
N ILE A 131 2.26 10.43 5.17
CA ILE A 131 2.36 10.99 3.80
C ILE A 131 1.93 12.45 3.69
N GLY A 132 1.37 13.02 4.75
CA GLY A 132 0.85 14.39 4.79
C GLY A 132 -0.64 14.48 4.41
N THR A 133 -1.28 15.53 4.89
CA THR A 133 -2.74 15.75 4.74
C THR A 133 -3.15 15.87 3.27
N ASP A 134 -2.40 16.63 2.47
CA ASP A 134 -2.73 16.87 1.07
C ASP A 134 -2.55 15.61 0.21
N SER A 135 -1.42 14.92 0.37
CA SER A 135 -1.16 13.64 -0.32
C SER A 135 -2.19 12.58 0.06
N TYR A 136 -2.61 12.55 1.34
CA TYR A 136 -3.65 11.64 1.78
C TYR A 136 -5.03 11.99 1.20
N ALA A 137 -5.35 13.28 1.07
CA ALA A 137 -6.59 13.72 0.41
C ALA A 137 -6.61 13.32 -1.08
N ASP A 138 -5.49 13.47 -1.78
CA ASP A 138 -5.33 13.03 -3.16
C ASP A 138 -5.43 11.51 -3.30
N PHE A 139 -4.79 10.76 -2.40
CA PHE A 139 -4.94 9.30 -2.33
C PHE A 139 -6.40 8.89 -2.13
N LYS A 140 -7.15 9.54 -1.25
CA LYS A 140 -8.58 9.25 -1.06
C LYS A 140 -9.42 9.48 -2.31
N LYS A 141 -9.09 10.52 -3.10
CA LYS A 141 -9.77 10.85 -4.36
C LYS A 141 -9.36 9.96 -5.53
N SER A 142 -8.24 9.23 -5.43
CA SER A 142 -7.76 8.35 -6.49
C SER A 142 -8.73 7.21 -6.79
N ASP A 143 -8.60 6.60 -7.95
CA ASP A 143 -9.49 5.53 -8.42
C ASP A 143 -8.76 4.19 -8.51
N ILE A 144 -9.50 3.09 -8.33
CA ILE A 144 -8.98 1.75 -8.61
C ILE A 144 -8.54 1.68 -10.07
N GLY A 145 -7.32 1.17 -10.27
CA GLY A 145 -6.65 1.09 -11.57
C GLY A 145 -5.67 2.23 -11.84
N ASP A 146 -5.62 3.28 -11.01
CA ASP A 146 -4.56 4.28 -11.06
C ASP A 146 -3.21 3.62 -10.74
N ILE A 147 -2.12 4.14 -11.33
CA ILE A 147 -0.76 3.66 -11.08
C ILE A 147 -0.07 4.62 -10.11
N PHE A 148 0.48 4.06 -9.05
CA PHE A 148 1.23 4.79 -8.03
C PHE A 148 2.67 4.33 -7.97
N GLY A 149 3.58 5.28 -7.77
CA GLY A 149 4.88 5.06 -7.16
C GLY A 149 4.79 5.36 -5.67
N LEU A 150 5.43 4.56 -4.86
CA LEU A 150 5.47 4.75 -3.41
C LEU A 150 6.85 4.43 -2.86
N GLU A 151 7.24 5.22 -1.89
CA GLU A 151 8.46 5.05 -1.10
C GLU A 151 8.05 4.81 0.36
N GLY A 152 8.75 3.93 1.05
CA GLY A 152 8.45 3.60 2.43
C GLY A 152 9.27 2.40 2.92
N PHE A 153 8.85 1.79 4.00
CA PHE A 153 9.54 0.64 4.56
C PHE A 153 8.63 -0.57 4.72
N ALA A 154 9.23 -1.76 4.58
CA ALA A 154 8.52 -3.01 4.74
C ALA A 154 8.28 -3.33 6.22
N PHE A 155 7.11 -3.87 6.54
CA PHE A 155 6.75 -4.32 7.88
C PHE A 155 5.76 -5.48 7.80
N ARG A 156 5.63 -6.22 8.90
CA ARG A 156 4.60 -7.26 9.03
C ARG A 156 3.42 -6.71 9.84
N THR A 157 2.22 -6.86 9.33
CA THR A 157 1.00 -6.50 10.06
C THR A 157 0.72 -7.49 11.20
N ARG A 158 -0.17 -7.12 12.11
CA ARG A 158 -0.61 -8.03 13.20
C ARG A 158 -1.28 -9.31 12.70
N THR A 159 -1.81 -9.30 11.48
CA THR A 159 -2.41 -10.47 10.83
C THR A 159 -1.39 -11.31 10.07
N GLY A 160 -0.10 -10.92 10.08
CA GLY A 160 1.00 -11.66 9.45
C GLY A 160 1.31 -11.25 8.01
N GLU A 161 0.56 -10.33 7.41
CA GLU A 161 0.79 -9.89 6.02
C GLU A 161 1.99 -8.95 5.94
N ILE A 162 2.94 -9.25 5.05
CA ILE A 162 4.05 -8.35 4.73
C ILE A 162 3.52 -7.21 3.88
N SER A 163 3.73 -6.01 4.37
CA SER A 163 3.17 -4.77 3.82
C SER A 163 4.22 -3.68 3.77
N ILE A 164 3.95 -2.62 3.01
CA ILE A 164 4.77 -1.42 3.00
C ILE A 164 4.05 -0.30 3.77
N HIS A 165 4.72 0.31 4.72
CA HIS A 165 4.29 1.56 5.33
C HIS A 165 4.73 2.70 4.42
N ALA A 166 3.78 3.34 3.76
CA ALA A 166 4.07 4.43 2.83
C ALA A 166 4.50 5.70 3.58
N GLU A 167 5.63 6.26 3.18
CA GLU A 167 6.15 7.56 3.60
C GLU A 167 5.92 8.61 2.51
N LYS A 168 5.87 8.18 1.25
CA LYS A 168 5.54 9.04 0.11
C LYS A 168 4.77 8.27 -0.94
N MET A 169 3.78 8.92 -1.54
CA MET A 169 3.01 8.38 -2.65
C MET A 169 2.93 9.38 -3.79
N THR A 170 3.17 8.90 -5.00
CA THR A 170 3.15 9.70 -6.22
C THR A 170 2.21 9.06 -7.22
N LEU A 171 1.22 9.79 -7.71
CA LEU A 171 0.36 9.32 -8.79
C LEU A 171 1.14 9.40 -10.10
N LEU A 172 1.42 8.25 -10.72
CA LEU A 172 2.20 8.15 -11.96
C LEU A 172 1.33 8.08 -13.20
N SER A 173 0.12 7.53 -13.08
CA SER A 173 -0.83 7.46 -14.19
C SER A 173 -2.25 7.34 -13.69
N LYS A 174 -3.15 8.07 -14.32
CA LYS A 174 -4.58 8.03 -14.03
C LYS A 174 -5.33 7.14 -15.01
N LYS A 175 -6.15 6.23 -14.49
CA LYS A 175 -7.03 5.40 -15.33
C LYS A 175 -8.23 6.21 -15.81
N ILE A 176 -8.18 6.70 -17.04
CA ILE A 176 -9.22 7.53 -17.68
C ILE A 176 -10.05 6.79 -18.73
N GLY A 177 -9.71 5.55 -19.05
CA GLY A 177 -10.37 4.73 -20.06
C GLY A 177 -10.72 3.33 -19.55
N ARG A 178 -11.33 2.50 -20.44
CA ARG A 178 -11.47 1.07 -20.20
C ARG A 178 -10.11 0.40 -20.36
N ALA A 179 -9.77 -0.53 -19.46
CA ALA A 179 -8.75 -1.51 -19.80
C ALA A 179 -9.34 -2.41 -20.89
N HIS A 180 -8.68 -2.50 -22.05
CA HIS A 180 -8.96 -3.59 -22.95
C HIS A 180 -8.35 -4.85 -22.32
N VAL A 181 -9.21 -5.79 -21.99
CA VAL A 181 -8.84 -7.16 -21.62
C VAL A 181 -8.76 -7.96 -22.90
#